data_a97d5340e550176662b54071ae9e0f34
#
_entry.id   a97d5340e550176662b54071ae9e0f34
#
_cell.length_a   1.000
_cell.length_b   1.000
_cell.length_c   1.000
_cell.angle_alpha   90.00
_cell.angle_beta   90.00
_cell.angle_gamma   90.00
#
_symmetry.space_group_name_H-M   'P 1'
#
loop_
_entity.id
_entity.type
_entity.pdbx_description
1 polymer ?
#
loop_
_entity_poly.entity_id
_entity_poly.type
_entity_poly.pdbx_seq_one_letter_code
_entity_poly.pdbx_strand_id
1 'polypeptide(L)'
;MTSPGNPSGTVIAPHEMAALAAYCRDKGIRLISDEIYHGITYEAAAATAAALSDEAIVINSFSKYFTMTGWRLGWMVVPEDLVAPICRLIQNFYISPPTLSQDAALAVFDCRAELDGIVAGYRERRDLLLRELPKAGFNKFAAPQGAFYLYADVSNLTNDSVAFCERILDETGVAIVPGVDFDRERGQAYVRFSFSTSLEVVAGAVRRLIDWQKP
;
A
#
# COMPACT_ATOMS: atom_id res chain seq x y z
N MET A 1 -0.71 12.65 -1.71
CA MET A 1 0.22 11.66 -2.24
C MET A 1 0.33 10.47 -1.29
N THR A 2 0.75 9.29 -1.75
CA THR A 2 0.91 8.08 -0.93
C THR A 2 2.29 7.46 -1.19
N SER A 3 3.07 7.19 -0.14
CA SER A 3 4.38 6.52 -0.23
C SER A 3 4.66 5.71 1.05
N PRO A 4 4.84 4.38 0.94
CA PRO A 4 4.70 3.49 -0.23
C PRO A 4 3.31 3.53 -0.85
N GLY A 5 3.23 3.40 -2.18
CA GLY A 5 1.99 3.59 -2.93
C GLY A 5 1.09 2.34 -3.02
N ASN A 6 -0.21 2.54 -2.96
CA ASN A 6 -1.22 1.58 -3.42
C ASN A 6 -1.83 2.17 -4.71
N PRO A 7 -1.71 1.50 -5.88
CA PRO A 7 -1.44 0.06 -6.08
C PRO A 7 0.02 -0.33 -6.36
N SER A 8 0.93 0.63 -6.58
CA SER A 8 2.22 0.39 -7.22
C SER A 8 3.30 -0.26 -6.33
N GLY A 9 3.20 -0.08 -5.00
CA GLY A 9 4.28 -0.47 -4.08
C GLY A 9 5.53 0.43 -4.17
N THR A 10 5.52 1.47 -5.00
CA THR A 10 6.67 2.37 -5.16
C THR A 10 6.88 3.25 -3.94
N VAL A 11 8.14 3.55 -3.64
CA VAL A 11 8.55 4.47 -2.57
C VAL A 11 9.14 5.73 -3.21
N ILE A 12 8.66 6.89 -2.79
CA ILE A 12 9.25 8.17 -3.18
C ILE A 12 10.59 8.31 -2.44
N ALA A 13 11.67 8.54 -3.19
CA ALA A 13 12.98 8.68 -2.59
C ALA A 13 13.05 9.90 -1.64
N PRO A 14 13.86 9.87 -0.56
CA PRO A 14 13.89 10.96 0.41
C PRO A 14 14.19 12.34 -0.20
N HIS A 15 15.05 12.40 -1.21
CA HIS A 15 15.37 13.67 -1.88
C HIS A 15 14.23 14.19 -2.76
N GLU A 16 13.44 13.30 -3.37
CA GLU A 16 12.25 13.66 -4.15
C GLU A 16 11.13 14.15 -3.21
N MET A 17 10.96 13.48 -2.05
CA MET A 17 10.01 13.92 -1.03
C MET A 17 10.38 15.30 -0.49
N ALA A 18 11.66 15.56 -0.23
CA ALA A 18 12.14 16.88 0.21
C ALA A 18 11.89 17.96 -0.86
N ALA A 19 12.15 17.65 -2.13
CA ALA A 19 11.89 18.57 -3.24
C ALA A 19 10.38 18.86 -3.38
N LEU A 20 9.54 17.86 -3.24
CA LEU A 20 8.08 18.01 -3.28
C LEU A 20 7.55 18.87 -2.12
N ALA A 21 8.03 18.62 -0.89
CA ALA A 21 7.66 19.40 0.28
C ALA A 21 8.06 20.88 0.12
N ALA A 22 9.28 21.14 -0.37
CA ALA A 22 9.75 22.48 -0.67
C ALA A 22 8.90 23.17 -1.74
N TYR A 23 8.60 22.48 -2.84
CA TYR A 23 7.73 23.00 -3.90
C TYR A 23 6.34 23.35 -3.39
N CYS A 24 5.73 22.47 -2.60
CA CYS A 24 4.41 22.72 -2.01
C CYS A 24 4.41 23.99 -1.14
N ARG A 25 5.41 24.11 -0.26
CA ARG A 25 5.58 25.29 0.60
C ARG A 25 5.71 26.58 -0.25
N ASP A 26 6.61 26.57 -1.25
CA ASP A 26 6.92 27.74 -2.08
C ASP A 26 5.70 28.18 -2.93
N LYS A 27 4.78 27.26 -3.22
CA LYS A 27 3.53 27.53 -3.96
C LYS A 27 2.30 27.71 -3.08
N GLY A 28 2.43 27.67 -1.76
CA GLY A 28 1.30 27.74 -0.84
C GLY A 28 0.32 26.55 -0.99
N ILE A 29 0.83 25.38 -1.38
CA ILE A 29 0.06 24.13 -1.53
C ILE A 29 0.19 23.33 -0.25
N ARG A 30 -0.93 22.96 0.36
CA ARG A 30 -0.94 22.06 1.52
C ARG A 30 -0.66 20.63 1.07
N LEU A 31 0.48 20.08 1.51
CA LEU A 31 0.86 18.69 1.24
C LEU A 31 0.10 17.76 2.20
N ILE A 32 -0.66 16.80 1.66
CA ILE A 32 -1.22 15.68 2.42
C ILE A 32 -0.45 14.42 2.05
N SER A 33 0.25 13.82 3.01
CA SER A 33 1.03 12.60 2.85
C SER A 33 0.31 11.44 3.54
N ASP A 34 -0.14 10.47 2.74
CA ASP A 34 -0.65 9.20 3.24
C ASP A 34 0.53 8.24 3.41
N GLU A 35 0.88 7.96 4.67
CA GLU A 35 2.03 7.16 5.07
C GLU A 35 1.60 5.82 5.69
N ILE A 36 0.39 5.36 5.37
CA ILE A 36 -0.21 4.15 5.96
C ILE A 36 0.67 2.90 5.84
N TYR A 37 1.55 2.83 4.82
CA TYR A 37 2.46 1.70 4.60
C TYR A 37 3.87 1.92 5.15
N HIS A 38 4.14 3.00 5.90
CA HIS A 38 5.42 3.17 6.58
C HIS A 38 5.71 1.97 7.50
N GLY A 39 6.98 1.53 7.54
CA GLY A 39 7.39 0.28 8.17
C GLY A 39 7.34 -0.94 7.22
N ILE A 40 6.53 -0.92 6.17
CA ILE A 40 6.51 -1.98 5.16
C ILE A 40 7.30 -1.49 3.94
N THR A 41 8.61 -1.53 4.05
CA THR A 41 9.57 -1.22 2.97
C THR A 41 10.63 -2.31 2.90
N TYR A 42 11.25 -2.48 1.74
CA TYR A 42 12.12 -3.63 1.49
C TYR A 42 13.59 -3.27 1.33
N GLU A 43 13.92 -2.29 0.50
CA GLU A 43 15.30 -1.89 0.22
C GLU A 43 15.66 -0.57 0.89
N ALA A 44 14.73 0.36 0.95
CA ALA A 44 14.95 1.69 1.51
C ALA A 44 13.78 2.11 2.41
N ALA A 45 14.08 2.85 3.46
CA ALA A 45 13.04 3.45 4.30
C ALA A 45 12.33 4.59 3.55
N ALA A 46 11.01 4.69 3.75
CA ALA A 46 10.23 5.83 3.29
C ALA A 46 10.53 7.06 4.17
N ALA A 47 10.64 8.24 3.54
CA ALA A 47 10.76 9.49 4.26
C ALA A 47 9.38 9.99 4.69
N THR A 48 9.25 10.47 5.93
CA THR A 48 8.01 11.11 6.40
C THR A 48 8.00 12.59 6.04
N ALA A 49 6.85 13.07 5.54
CA ALA A 49 6.66 14.49 5.25
C ALA A 49 6.70 15.35 6.53
N ALA A 50 6.36 14.79 7.70
CA ALA A 50 6.45 15.49 8.98
C ALA A 50 7.87 15.93 9.36
N ALA A 51 8.90 15.22 8.89
CA ALA A 51 10.29 15.61 9.11
C ALA A 51 10.79 16.69 8.13
N LEU A 52 10.00 16.99 7.10
CA LEU A 52 10.41 17.88 5.99
C LEU A 52 9.61 19.18 5.93
N SER A 53 8.44 19.23 6.57
CA SER A 53 7.58 20.42 6.55
C SER A 53 6.61 20.42 7.74
N ASP A 54 6.64 21.49 8.51
CA ASP A 54 5.68 21.73 9.60
C ASP A 54 4.26 22.07 9.08
N GLU A 55 4.12 22.31 7.78
CA GLU A 55 2.83 22.57 7.12
C GLU A 55 2.20 21.32 6.50
N ALA A 56 2.91 20.19 6.48
CA ALA A 56 2.39 18.95 5.94
C ALA A 56 1.36 18.31 6.86
N ILE A 57 0.34 17.71 6.25
CA ILE A 57 -0.59 16.81 6.94
C ILE A 57 -0.11 15.38 6.66
N VAL A 58 0.23 14.65 7.71
CA VAL A 58 0.60 13.23 7.61
C VAL A 58 -0.53 12.37 8.16
N ILE A 59 -0.92 11.37 7.39
CA ILE A 59 -1.95 10.40 7.78
C ILE A 59 -1.29 9.03 7.88
N ASN A 60 -1.51 8.34 9.00
CA ASN A 60 -0.99 7.01 9.21
C ASN A 60 -2.01 6.14 9.95
N SER A 61 -1.74 4.84 10.07
CA SER A 61 -2.69 3.89 10.63
C SER A 61 -1.99 2.70 11.29
N PHE A 62 -2.64 2.14 12.32
CA PHE A 62 -2.27 0.85 12.89
C PHE A 62 -2.66 -0.35 12.03
N SER A 63 -3.43 -0.14 10.94
CA SER A 63 -4.00 -1.22 10.12
C SER A 63 -2.99 -2.05 9.35
N LYS A 64 -1.80 -1.50 8.99
CA LYS A 64 -0.89 -2.15 8.04
C LYS A 64 0.34 -2.73 8.72
N TYR A 65 1.38 -1.92 8.97
CA TYR A 65 2.59 -2.39 9.63
C TYR A 65 2.28 -3.04 10.99
N PHE A 66 1.43 -2.41 11.79
CA PHE A 66 1.06 -2.89 13.12
C PHE A 66 0.03 -4.03 13.12
N THR A 67 -0.41 -4.52 11.98
CA THR A 67 -1.37 -5.64 11.81
C THR A 67 -2.71 -5.49 12.54
N MET A 68 -3.10 -4.27 12.88
CA MET A 68 -4.32 -3.96 13.64
C MET A 68 -5.48 -3.51 12.73
N THR A 69 -5.69 -4.15 11.58
CA THR A 69 -6.69 -3.74 10.58
C THR A 69 -8.11 -3.66 11.16
N GLY A 70 -8.52 -4.67 11.94
CA GLY A 70 -9.86 -4.75 12.56
C GLY A 70 -10.07 -3.79 13.72
N TRP A 71 -9.02 -3.25 14.32
CA TRP A 71 -9.07 -2.35 15.48
C TRP A 71 -9.49 -0.93 15.13
N ARG A 72 -9.50 -0.56 13.85
CA ARG A 72 -9.97 0.73 13.33
C ARG A 72 -9.32 1.94 14.01
N LEU A 73 -8.00 1.96 14.10
CA LEU A 73 -7.23 3.02 14.73
C LEU A 73 -6.17 3.59 13.77
N GLY A 74 -5.98 4.88 13.81
CA GLY A 74 -4.95 5.62 13.07
C GLY A 74 -4.66 6.95 13.74
N TRP A 75 -3.73 7.69 13.19
CA TRP A 75 -3.37 9.02 13.66
C TRP A 75 -3.04 9.94 12.50
N MET A 76 -3.03 11.22 12.78
CA MET A 76 -2.53 12.25 11.88
C MET A 76 -1.60 13.20 12.62
N VAL A 77 -0.59 13.68 11.91
CA VAL A 77 0.22 14.82 12.30
C VAL A 77 -0.24 15.99 11.48
N VAL A 78 -0.58 17.10 12.11
CA VAL A 78 -1.15 18.26 11.43
C VAL A 78 -0.49 19.55 11.91
N PRO A 79 -0.45 20.60 11.06
CA PRO A 79 -0.05 21.93 11.44
C PRO A 79 -0.91 22.48 12.59
N GLU A 80 -0.34 23.36 13.41
CA GLU A 80 -1.00 23.91 14.61
C GLU A 80 -2.33 24.63 14.29
N ASP A 81 -2.39 25.32 13.16
CA ASP A 81 -3.59 26.03 12.70
C ASP A 81 -4.77 25.09 12.41
N LEU A 82 -4.51 23.81 12.14
CA LEU A 82 -5.52 22.78 11.85
C LEU A 82 -5.95 21.97 13.08
N VAL A 83 -5.24 22.03 14.21
CA VAL A 83 -5.56 21.22 15.39
C VAL A 83 -6.98 21.50 15.88
N ALA A 84 -7.32 22.76 16.16
CA ALA A 84 -8.64 23.10 16.68
C ALA A 84 -9.80 22.83 15.68
N PRO A 85 -9.69 23.15 14.36
CA PRO A 85 -10.68 22.74 13.36
C PRO A 85 -10.88 21.22 13.30
N ILE A 86 -9.80 20.44 13.29
CA ILE A 86 -9.87 18.97 13.19
C ILE A 86 -10.48 18.38 14.45
N CYS A 87 -10.11 18.86 15.65
CA CYS A 87 -10.74 18.43 16.90
C CYS A 87 -12.26 18.64 16.87
N ARG A 88 -12.74 19.79 16.36
CA ARG A 88 -14.19 20.03 16.22
C ARG A 88 -14.85 19.07 15.23
N LEU A 89 -14.18 18.72 14.12
CA LEU A 89 -14.69 17.73 13.18
C LEU A 89 -14.79 16.35 13.85
N ILE A 90 -13.72 15.91 14.53
CA ILE A 90 -13.67 14.62 15.24
C ILE A 90 -14.82 14.51 16.24
N GLN A 91 -15.00 15.52 17.09
CA GLN A 91 -16.06 15.55 18.10
C GLN A 91 -17.47 15.39 17.51
N ASN A 92 -17.71 15.88 16.31
CA ASN A 92 -19.02 15.85 15.68
C ASN A 92 -19.24 14.62 14.77
N PHE A 93 -18.17 14.06 14.20
CA PHE A 93 -18.31 12.92 13.29
C PHE A 93 -18.27 11.56 13.97
N TYR A 94 -17.41 11.37 14.98
CA TYR A 94 -17.27 10.06 15.61
C TYR A 94 -16.82 10.08 17.09
N ILE A 95 -16.67 11.26 17.68
CA ILE A 95 -16.35 11.52 19.09
C ILE A 95 -14.92 11.11 19.46
N SER A 96 -14.63 9.80 19.44
CA SER A 96 -13.30 9.23 19.71
C SER A 96 -13.17 7.82 19.13
N PRO A 97 -11.94 7.33 18.88
CA PRO A 97 -11.72 5.91 18.62
C PRO A 97 -12.12 5.04 19.82
N PRO A 98 -12.42 3.73 19.62
CA PRO A 98 -12.73 2.83 20.73
C PRO A 98 -11.57 2.75 21.73
N THR A 99 -11.87 2.85 23.04
CA THR A 99 -10.86 2.82 24.10
C THR A 99 -10.01 1.55 24.06
N LEU A 100 -10.65 0.39 23.88
CA LEU A 100 -9.95 -0.89 23.77
C LEU A 100 -8.90 -0.90 22.64
N SER A 101 -9.20 -0.26 21.51
CA SER A 101 -8.24 -0.13 20.39
C SER A 101 -7.04 0.74 20.77
N GLN A 102 -7.27 1.80 21.52
CA GLN A 102 -6.22 2.69 21.99
C GLN A 102 -5.32 1.99 23.01
N ASP A 103 -5.90 1.26 23.97
CA ASP A 103 -5.15 0.49 24.96
C ASP A 103 -4.31 -0.60 24.31
N ALA A 104 -4.89 -1.35 23.35
CA ALA A 104 -4.14 -2.37 22.60
C ALA A 104 -2.98 -1.77 21.78
N ALA A 105 -3.16 -0.55 21.23
CA ALA A 105 -2.12 0.12 20.45
C ALA A 105 -0.91 0.55 21.29
N LEU A 106 -1.05 0.71 22.62
CA LEU A 106 0.10 0.99 23.48
C LEU A 106 1.07 -0.20 23.50
N ALA A 107 0.55 -1.43 23.58
CA ALA A 107 1.36 -2.64 23.64
C ALA A 107 2.06 -2.98 22.32
N VAL A 108 1.52 -2.53 21.18
CA VAL A 108 2.06 -2.93 19.86
C VAL A 108 3.46 -2.34 19.58
N PHE A 109 3.84 -1.28 20.24
CA PHE A 109 5.17 -0.69 20.10
C PHE A 109 6.27 -1.57 20.69
N ASP A 110 5.92 -2.48 21.61
CA ASP A 110 6.85 -3.46 22.19
C ASP A 110 7.00 -4.72 21.31
N CYS A 111 6.14 -4.88 20.29
CA CYS A 111 6.12 -6.04 19.38
C CYS A 111 6.95 -5.83 18.10
N ARG A 112 7.96 -4.96 18.11
CA ARG A 112 8.69 -4.56 16.91
C ARG A 112 9.36 -5.73 16.19
N ALA A 113 9.95 -6.64 16.93
CA ALA A 113 10.63 -7.82 16.35
C ALA A 113 9.66 -8.71 15.57
N GLU A 114 8.46 -8.96 16.11
CA GLU A 114 7.40 -9.71 15.47
C GLU A 114 6.88 -9.02 14.21
N LEU A 115 6.68 -7.70 14.28
CA LEU A 115 6.20 -6.89 13.16
C LEU A 115 7.23 -6.86 12.01
N ASP A 116 8.51 -6.68 12.32
CA ASP A 116 9.59 -6.73 11.33
C ASP A 116 9.72 -8.14 10.73
N GLY A 117 9.46 -9.19 11.50
CA GLY A 117 9.34 -10.57 11.00
C GLY A 117 8.22 -10.75 9.98
N ILE A 118 7.08 -10.10 10.18
CA ILE A 118 5.97 -10.09 9.22
C ILE A 118 6.38 -9.39 7.92
N VAL A 119 7.09 -8.27 8.02
CA VAL A 119 7.61 -7.53 6.84
C VAL A 119 8.63 -8.39 6.07
N ALA A 120 9.49 -9.13 6.77
CA ALA A 120 10.40 -10.09 6.12
C ALA A 120 9.63 -11.16 5.34
N GLY A 121 8.52 -11.67 5.89
CA GLY A 121 7.61 -12.57 5.18
C GLY A 121 6.93 -11.93 3.97
N TYR A 122 6.59 -10.63 4.00
CA TYR A 122 6.10 -9.91 2.80
C TYR A 122 7.18 -9.84 1.73
N ARG A 123 8.43 -9.57 2.09
CA ARG A 123 9.56 -9.57 1.15
C ARG A 123 9.70 -10.92 0.45
N GLU A 124 9.65 -12.02 1.18
CA GLU A 124 9.74 -13.37 0.62
C GLU A 124 8.64 -13.63 -0.41
N ARG A 125 7.40 -13.27 -0.11
CA ARG A 125 6.26 -13.41 -1.02
C ARG A 125 6.36 -12.52 -2.25
N ARG A 126 6.82 -11.27 -2.09
CA ARG A 126 7.13 -10.38 -3.21
C ARG A 126 8.15 -11.02 -4.16
N ASP A 127 9.25 -11.50 -3.61
CA ASP A 127 10.37 -12.06 -4.38
C ASP A 127 9.93 -13.34 -5.10
N LEU A 128 9.08 -14.15 -4.48
CA LEU A 128 8.44 -15.30 -5.14
C LEU A 128 7.61 -14.84 -6.34
N LEU A 129 6.73 -13.85 -6.17
CA LEU A 129 5.87 -13.35 -7.24
C LEU A 129 6.70 -12.77 -8.40
N LEU A 130 7.70 -11.94 -8.12
CA LEU A 130 8.58 -11.35 -9.14
C LEU A 130 9.34 -12.40 -9.95
N ARG A 131 9.73 -13.50 -9.32
CA ARG A 131 10.43 -14.61 -9.98
C ARG A 131 9.50 -15.48 -10.82
N GLU A 132 8.29 -15.73 -10.34
CA GLU A 132 7.42 -16.76 -10.91
C GLU A 132 6.34 -16.21 -11.85
N LEU A 133 5.77 -15.04 -11.59
CA LEU A 133 4.71 -14.44 -12.44
C LEU A 133 5.11 -14.23 -13.92
N PRO A 134 6.39 -13.96 -14.25
CA PRO A 134 6.80 -13.92 -15.66
C PRO A 134 6.51 -15.21 -16.43
N LYS A 135 6.51 -16.37 -15.77
CA LYS A 135 6.17 -17.67 -16.40
C LYS A 135 4.67 -17.78 -16.74
N ALA A 136 3.85 -16.93 -16.12
CA ALA A 136 2.42 -16.78 -16.41
C ALA A 136 2.11 -15.54 -17.27
N GLY A 137 3.11 -14.99 -17.98
CA GLY A 137 2.93 -13.87 -18.91
C GLY A 137 2.92 -12.48 -18.28
N PHE A 138 3.04 -12.34 -16.95
CA PHE A 138 3.11 -11.06 -16.26
C PHE A 138 4.56 -10.60 -16.15
N ASN A 139 5.03 -9.77 -17.09
CA ASN A 139 6.45 -9.47 -17.27
C ASN A 139 6.85 -8.04 -16.85
N LYS A 140 5.89 -7.14 -16.68
CA LYS A 140 6.16 -5.73 -16.40
C LYS A 140 5.48 -5.31 -15.11
N PHE A 141 6.28 -4.84 -14.15
CA PHE A 141 5.80 -4.40 -12.85
C PHE A 141 6.29 -2.99 -12.54
N ALA A 142 5.48 -2.20 -11.84
CA ALA A 142 5.99 -1.06 -11.08
C ALA A 142 6.95 -1.59 -10.01
N ALA A 143 7.98 -0.80 -9.66
CA ALA A 143 8.99 -1.22 -8.68
C ALA A 143 8.36 -1.42 -7.28
N PRO A 144 8.22 -2.67 -6.78
CA PRO A 144 7.53 -2.96 -5.50
C PRO A 144 8.49 -2.81 -4.32
N GLN A 145 8.82 -1.57 -3.97
CA GLN A 145 9.78 -1.21 -2.93
C GLN A 145 9.17 -1.20 -1.52
N GLY A 146 7.83 -1.21 -1.43
CA GLY A 146 7.10 -1.22 -0.16
C GLY A 146 5.64 -1.67 -0.34
N ALA A 147 4.84 -1.57 0.73
CA ALA A 147 3.50 -2.13 0.84
C ALA A 147 3.50 -3.64 0.58
N PHE A 148 2.39 -4.22 0.17
CA PHE A 148 2.26 -5.66 -0.14
C PHE A 148 1.49 -5.87 -1.47
N TYR A 149 1.86 -5.05 -2.49
CA TYR A 149 1.24 -5.07 -3.80
C TYR A 149 2.26 -5.21 -4.91
N LEU A 150 1.86 -5.89 -5.99
CA LEU A 150 2.47 -5.79 -7.31
C LEU A 150 1.45 -5.20 -8.27
N TYR A 151 1.84 -4.16 -8.97
CA TYR A 151 1.04 -3.54 -10.03
C TYR A 151 1.66 -3.89 -11.38
N ALA A 152 0.96 -4.73 -12.13
CA ALA A 152 1.43 -5.32 -13.37
C ALA A 152 0.80 -4.64 -14.58
N ASP A 153 1.61 -4.27 -15.55
CA ASP A 153 1.19 -3.95 -16.92
C ASP A 153 0.85 -5.25 -17.64
N VAL A 154 -0.41 -5.38 -18.02
CA VAL A 154 -0.98 -6.54 -18.73
C VAL A 154 -1.44 -6.18 -20.16
N SER A 155 -0.97 -5.07 -20.70
CA SER A 155 -1.31 -4.60 -22.04
C SER A 155 -1.02 -5.61 -23.17
N ASN A 156 -0.13 -6.56 -22.91
CA ASN A 156 0.17 -7.69 -23.80
C ASN A 156 -0.81 -8.87 -23.64
N LEU A 157 -1.66 -8.88 -22.62
CA LEU A 157 -2.60 -9.97 -22.31
C LEU A 157 -4.06 -9.54 -22.52
N THR A 158 -4.36 -8.27 -22.28
CA THR A 158 -5.71 -7.71 -22.37
C THR A 158 -5.69 -6.19 -22.54
N ASN A 159 -6.81 -5.66 -23.02
CA ASN A 159 -7.18 -4.24 -22.99
C ASN A 159 -8.45 -3.99 -22.15
N ASP A 160 -8.91 -4.99 -21.41
CA ASP A 160 -10.05 -4.93 -20.49
C ASP A 160 -9.67 -5.65 -19.20
N SER A 161 -9.19 -4.88 -18.22
CA SER A 161 -8.72 -5.42 -16.94
C SER A 161 -9.83 -6.01 -16.10
N VAL A 162 -11.09 -5.56 -16.26
CA VAL A 162 -12.24 -6.07 -15.50
C VAL A 162 -12.56 -7.49 -15.98
N ALA A 163 -12.88 -7.64 -17.27
CA ALA A 163 -13.19 -8.95 -17.85
C ALA A 163 -12.01 -9.93 -17.68
N PHE A 164 -10.77 -9.44 -17.73
CA PHE A 164 -9.58 -10.25 -17.49
C PHE A 164 -9.50 -10.77 -16.05
N CYS A 165 -9.76 -9.93 -15.04
CA CYS A 165 -9.78 -10.35 -13.64
C CYS A 165 -10.91 -11.32 -13.34
N GLU A 166 -12.10 -11.11 -13.90
CA GLU A 166 -13.24 -12.02 -13.79
C GLU A 166 -12.91 -13.41 -14.38
N ARG A 167 -12.35 -13.44 -15.58
CA ARG A 167 -11.93 -14.69 -16.22
C ARG A 167 -10.87 -15.43 -15.41
N ILE A 168 -9.84 -14.74 -14.90
CA ILE A 168 -8.82 -15.36 -14.03
C ILE A 168 -9.48 -15.94 -12.78
N LEU A 169 -10.39 -15.22 -12.14
CA LEU A 169 -11.09 -15.71 -10.97
C LEU A 169 -11.90 -16.98 -11.27
N ASP A 170 -12.68 -16.96 -12.34
CA ASP A 170 -13.56 -18.08 -12.71
C ASP A 170 -12.76 -19.33 -13.10
N GLU A 171 -11.68 -19.16 -13.89
CA GLU A 171 -10.93 -20.29 -14.43
C GLU A 171 -9.84 -20.82 -13.47
N THR A 172 -9.34 -19.98 -12.56
CA THR A 172 -8.23 -20.36 -11.67
C THR A 172 -8.53 -20.27 -10.17
N GLY A 173 -9.61 -19.59 -9.78
CA GLY A 173 -9.89 -19.28 -8.38
C GLY A 173 -8.88 -18.30 -7.76
N VAL A 174 -8.14 -17.51 -8.58
CA VAL A 174 -7.20 -16.48 -8.11
C VAL A 174 -7.84 -15.11 -8.27
N ALA A 175 -8.12 -14.44 -7.16
CA ALA A 175 -8.63 -13.07 -7.17
C ALA A 175 -7.49 -12.06 -7.31
N ILE A 176 -7.56 -11.24 -8.36
CA ILE A 176 -6.72 -10.05 -8.58
C ILE A 176 -7.61 -8.84 -8.81
N VAL A 177 -7.07 -7.63 -8.69
CA VAL A 177 -7.87 -6.40 -8.77
C VAL A 177 -7.60 -5.68 -10.08
N PRO A 178 -8.64 -5.27 -10.85
CA PRO A 178 -8.45 -4.54 -12.09
C PRO A 178 -7.87 -3.15 -11.84
N GLY A 179 -7.03 -2.69 -12.75
CA GLY A 179 -6.35 -1.41 -12.62
C GLY A 179 -7.28 -0.20 -12.70
N VAL A 180 -8.47 -0.34 -13.29
CA VAL A 180 -9.48 0.73 -13.37
C VAL A 180 -9.98 1.19 -12.00
N ASP A 181 -9.83 0.38 -10.95
CA ASP A 181 -10.12 0.78 -9.57
C ASP A 181 -9.17 1.88 -9.07
N PHE A 182 -8.01 2.04 -9.72
CA PHE A 182 -6.95 2.98 -9.31
C PHE A 182 -6.68 4.06 -10.35
N ASP A 183 -6.79 3.74 -11.63
CA ASP A 183 -6.51 4.66 -12.76
C ASP A 183 -7.60 4.50 -13.83
N ARG A 184 -8.47 5.50 -13.93
CA ARG A 184 -9.59 5.48 -14.89
C ARG A 184 -9.15 5.62 -16.35
N GLU A 185 -7.98 6.19 -16.59
CA GLU A 185 -7.49 6.44 -17.96
C GLU A 185 -6.68 5.25 -18.49
N ARG A 186 -5.78 4.69 -17.69
CA ARG A 186 -4.83 3.64 -18.11
C ARG A 186 -5.09 2.30 -17.45
N GLY A 187 -5.97 2.23 -16.45
CA GLY A 187 -6.19 1.04 -15.64
C GLY A 187 -6.67 -0.19 -16.41
N GLN A 188 -7.23 -0.02 -17.62
CA GLN A 188 -7.60 -1.15 -18.49
C GLN A 188 -6.41 -2.05 -18.88
N ALA A 189 -5.19 -1.50 -18.82
CA ALA A 189 -3.96 -2.23 -19.13
C ALA A 189 -3.19 -2.72 -17.89
N TYR A 190 -3.80 -2.63 -16.70
CA TYR A 190 -3.11 -2.94 -15.44
C TYR A 190 -3.95 -3.83 -14.54
N VAL A 191 -3.26 -4.62 -13.70
CA VAL A 191 -3.87 -5.38 -12.59
C VAL A 191 -3.01 -5.28 -11.33
N ARG A 192 -3.65 -5.40 -10.15
CA ARG A 192 -2.94 -5.42 -8.87
C ARG A 192 -3.04 -6.79 -8.23
N PHE A 193 -1.90 -7.38 -7.89
CA PHE A 193 -1.77 -8.52 -6.99
C PHE A 193 -1.57 -8.02 -5.56
N SER A 194 -2.21 -8.66 -4.57
CA SER A 194 -1.91 -8.49 -3.16
C SER A 194 -1.26 -9.76 -2.62
N PHE A 195 -0.17 -9.61 -1.85
CA PHE A 195 0.53 -10.73 -1.23
C PHE A 195 0.48 -10.68 0.32
N SER A 196 -0.57 -10.04 0.86
CA SER A 196 -0.82 -9.97 2.31
C SER A 196 -1.48 -11.22 2.88
N THR A 197 -1.06 -12.41 2.42
CA THR A 197 -1.55 -13.72 2.86
C THR A 197 -0.37 -14.67 3.11
N SER A 198 -0.60 -15.96 3.37
CA SER A 198 0.49 -16.92 3.60
C SER A 198 1.31 -17.21 2.34
N LEU A 199 2.58 -17.60 2.52
CA LEU A 199 3.45 -18.00 1.42
C LEU A 199 2.86 -19.16 0.61
N GLU A 200 2.23 -20.12 1.29
CA GLU A 200 1.59 -21.28 0.64
C GLU A 200 0.46 -20.84 -0.31
N VAL A 201 -0.39 -19.92 0.13
CA VAL A 201 -1.49 -19.37 -0.68
C VAL A 201 -0.93 -18.63 -1.90
N VAL A 202 0.09 -17.81 -1.73
CA VAL A 202 0.74 -17.09 -2.84
C VAL A 202 1.37 -18.08 -3.83
N ALA A 203 2.12 -19.07 -3.35
CA ALA A 203 2.74 -20.09 -4.21
C ALA A 203 1.69 -20.94 -4.94
N GLY A 204 0.58 -21.26 -4.27
CA GLY A 204 -0.56 -21.95 -4.88
C GLY A 204 -1.23 -21.13 -5.98
N ALA A 205 -1.45 -19.84 -5.77
CA ALA A 205 -2.02 -18.94 -6.75
C ALA A 205 -1.12 -18.84 -8.00
N VAL A 206 0.17 -18.65 -7.80
CA VAL A 206 1.14 -18.56 -8.91
C VAL A 206 1.16 -19.83 -9.76
N ARG A 207 1.15 -21.01 -9.13
CA ARG A 207 1.10 -22.29 -9.87
C ARG A 207 -0.14 -22.36 -10.76
N ARG A 208 -1.32 -22.00 -10.23
CA ARG A 208 -2.57 -22.01 -11.01
C ARG A 208 -2.53 -21.02 -12.17
N LEU A 209 -1.93 -19.84 -12.00
CA LEU A 209 -1.75 -18.86 -13.08
C LEU A 209 -0.79 -19.38 -14.16
N ILE A 210 0.30 -20.05 -13.78
CA ILE A 210 1.24 -20.66 -14.74
C ILE A 210 0.55 -21.78 -15.52
N ASP A 211 -0.21 -22.63 -14.83
CA ASP A 211 -0.92 -23.76 -15.50
C ASP A 211 -2.03 -23.24 -16.43
N TRP A 212 -2.68 -22.14 -16.07
CA TRP A 212 -3.70 -21.48 -16.88
C TRP A 212 -3.17 -20.90 -18.20
N GLN A 213 -1.92 -20.48 -18.25
CA GLN A 213 -1.26 -19.96 -19.47
C GLN A 213 -0.69 -21.06 -20.39
N LYS A 214 -0.65 -22.31 -19.94
CA LYS A 214 -0.23 -23.40 -20.81
C LYS A 214 -1.27 -23.67 -21.87
N PRO A 215 -0.87 -23.86 -23.16
CA PRO A 215 -1.78 -24.16 -24.26
C PRO A 215 -2.50 -25.49 -24.08
#